data_1c059b09b2b05d4262fbe1d6c3badabe
#
_entry.id   1c059b09b2b05d4262fbe1d6c3badabe
#
_cell.length_a   1.000
_cell.length_b   1.000
_cell.length_c   1.000
_cell.angle_alpha   90.00
_cell.angle_beta   90.00
_cell.angle_gamma   90.00
#
_symmetry.space_group_name_H-M   'P 1'
#
loop_
_entity.id
_entity.type
_entity.pdbx_description
1 polymer ?
#
loop_
_entity_poly.entity_id
_entity_poly.type
_entity_poly.pdbx_seq_one_letter_code
_entity_poly.pdbx_strand_id
1 'polypeptide(L)'
;IDRRDVARRAGRPVIVAEDVADELRAELGEVTAAGQADELRDIAFAGDGEPSTFRGLLPLARLVFDARDAAGLAGARVILITNGSGLSRPEMREAHDLFASRGGRFWIKLDAGTEPFFRAVCRTAVPFERVVANLAAAARRHPVVVQSMFFRSDALGAPPPEEVSAWAARLAAVVRRGGSLEAVQVYT
;
A
#
# COMPACT_ATOMS: atom_id res chain seq x y z
N ILE A 1 13.35 5.96 -0.04
CA ILE A 1 13.21 7.25 0.66
C ILE A 1 14.35 7.31 1.66
N ASP A 2 15.28 8.28 1.49
CA ASP A 2 16.44 8.43 2.36
C ASP A 2 15.97 8.88 3.75
N ARG A 3 16.26 8.07 4.78
CA ARG A 3 15.94 8.39 6.18
C ARG A 3 16.57 9.72 6.66
N ARG A 4 17.62 10.21 5.99
CA ARG A 4 18.24 11.51 6.28
C ARG A 4 17.33 12.69 5.96
N ASP A 5 16.43 12.56 4.98
CA ASP A 5 15.42 13.59 4.69
C ASP A 5 14.25 13.57 5.69
N VAL A 6 13.99 12.43 6.30
CA VAL A 6 12.96 12.27 7.35
C VAL A 6 13.39 12.94 8.66
N ALA A 7 14.69 12.91 8.99
CA ALA A 7 15.23 13.53 10.22
C ALA A 7 15.28 15.06 10.15
N ARG A 8 15.29 15.66 8.95
CA ARG A 8 15.35 17.13 8.76
C ARG A 8 14.02 17.84 8.92
N ARG A 9 12.89 17.14 8.99
CA ARG A 9 11.58 17.75 9.23
C ARG A 9 11.26 17.83 10.73
N ALA A 10 12.05 18.59 11.48
CA ALA A 10 11.58 19.17 12.73
C ALA A 10 10.39 20.11 12.37
N GLY A 11 9.16 19.66 12.63
CA GLY A 11 7.94 20.40 12.31
C GLY A 11 7.01 19.72 11.32
N ARG A 12 6.94 18.36 11.30
CA ARG A 12 5.88 17.68 10.55
C ARG A 12 4.52 18.15 11.05
N PRO A 13 3.62 18.62 10.16
CA PRO A 13 2.25 18.89 10.58
C PRO A 13 1.66 17.61 11.17
N VAL A 14 0.96 17.76 12.29
CA VAL A 14 0.18 16.67 12.86
C VAL A 14 -0.95 16.38 11.87
N ILE A 15 -1.04 15.15 11.39
CA ILE A 15 -2.16 14.74 10.55
C ILE A 15 -3.38 14.61 11.46
N VAL A 16 -4.36 15.47 11.26
CA VAL A 16 -5.68 15.42 11.88
C VAL A 16 -6.61 14.69 10.92
N ALA A 17 -7.19 13.59 11.35
CA ALA A 17 -7.97 12.71 10.46
C ALA A 17 -9.20 13.43 9.89
N GLU A 18 -9.82 14.29 10.70
CA GLU A 18 -10.98 15.09 10.33
C GLU A 18 -10.64 16.11 9.25
N ASP A 19 -9.51 16.80 9.35
CA ASP A 19 -9.08 17.80 8.36
C ASP A 19 -8.85 17.12 7.00
N VAL A 20 -8.17 15.96 6.97
CA VAL A 20 -7.97 15.19 5.74
C VAL A 20 -9.29 14.70 5.15
N ALA A 21 -10.24 14.30 6.01
CA ALA A 21 -11.55 13.86 5.54
C ALA A 21 -12.38 15.02 5.00
N ASP A 22 -12.26 16.23 5.55
CA ASP A 22 -12.95 17.43 5.08
C ASP A 22 -12.39 17.88 3.72
N GLU A 23 -11.06 17.91 3.57
CA GLU A 23 -10.42 18.14 2.27
C GLU A 23 -10.89 17.12 1.22
N LEU A 24 -10.89 15.83 1.56
CA LEU A 24 -11.36 14.78 0.66
C LEU A 24 -12.84 14.99 0.26
N ARG A 25 -13.71 15.37 1.19
CA ARG A 25 -15.13 15.64 0.89
C ARG A 25 -15.28 16.80 -0.11
N ALA A 26 -14.48 17.84 0.03
CA ALA A 26 -14.47 18.97 -0.89
C ALA A 26 -14.05 18.51 -2.30
N GLU A 27 -12.93 17.79 -2.43
CA GLU A 27 -12.44 17.25 -3.68
C GLU A 27 -13.44 16.30 -4.36
N LEU A 28 -14.04 15.37 -3.60
CA LEU A 28 -15.05 14.46 -4.13
C LEU A 28 -16.32 15.20 -4.58
N GLY A 29 -16.67 16.29 -3.89
CA GLY A 29 -17.75 17.19 -4.29
C GLY A 29 -17.46 17.88 -5.63
N GLU A 30 -16.25 18.35 -5.84
CA GLU A 30 -15.82 18.95 -7.11
C GLU A 30 -15.84 17.95 -8.26
N VAL A 31 -15.30 16.74 -8.06
CA VAL A 31 -15.34 15.64 -9.04
C VAL A 31 -16.78 15.31 -9.45
N THR A 32 -17.67 15.23 -8.47
CA THR A 32 -19.09 14.92 -8.73
C THR A 32 -19.77 16.08 -9.48
N ALA A 33 -19.53 17.34 -9.07
CA ALA A 33 -20.09 18.51 -9.70
C ALA A 33 -19.60 18.70 -11.15
N ALA A 34 -18.37 18.29 -11.44
CA ALA A 34 -17.79 18.29 -12.78
C ALA A 34 -18.31 17.14 -13.67
N GLY A 35 -19.12 16.21 -13.16
CA GLY A 35 -19.61 15.04 -13.90
C GLY A 35 -18.53 13.98 -14.16
N GLN A 36 -17.43 13.99 -13.40
CA GLN A 36 -16.28 13.09 -13.56
C GLN A 36 -16.33 11.88 -12.63
N ALA A 37 -17.47 11.60 -12.00
CA ALA A 37 -17.64 10.50 -11.04
C ALA A 37 -17.22 9.14 -11.64
N ASP A 38 -17.51 8.88 -12.90
CA ASP A 38 -17.17 7.63 -13.60
C ASP A 38 -15.68 7.52 -13.96
N GLU A 39 -14.93 8.62 -13.91
CA GLU A 39 -13.49 8.65 -14.16
C GLU A 39 -12.70 8.31 -12.91
N LEU A 40 -13.26 8.54 -11.72
CA LEU A 40 -12.60 8.23 -10.44
C LEU A 40 -12.55 6.72 -10.20
N ARG A 41 -11.35 6.15 -10.26
CA ARG A 41 -11.13 4.72 -10.10
C ARG A 41 -10.77 4.34 -8.68
N ASP A 42 -9.87 5.10 -8.07
CA ASP A 42 -9.29 4.75 -6.78
C ASP A 42 -9.06 6.00 -5.90
N ILE A 43 -9.24 5.84 -4.59
CA ILE A 43 -8.82 6.78 -3.55
C ILE A 43 -7.69 6.12 -2.78
N ALA A 44 -6.48 6.66 -2.84
CA ALA A 44 -5.30 5.96 -2.36
C ALA A 44 -4.70 6.57 -1.10
N PHE A 45 -4.50 5.74 -0.07
CA PHE A 45 -3.56 6.02 1.00
C PHE A 45 -2.15 5.75 0.49
N ALA A 46 -1.47 6.80 0.04
CA ALA A 46 -0.11 6.76 -0.48
C ALA A 46 0.61 8.08 -0.18
N GLY A 47 1.91 8.16 -0.43
CA GLY A 47 2.64 9.42 -0.35
C GLY A 47 3.92 9.36 0.49
N ASP A 48 4.33 10.51 1.04
CA ASP A 48 5.57 10.72 1.79
C ASP A 48 5.57 9.99 3.14
N GLY A 49 5.90 8.72 3.13
CA GLY A 49 5.95 7.88 4.31
C GLY A 49 5.37 6.49 4.08
N GLU A 50 5.21 5.76 5.17
CA GLU A 50 4.64 4.42 5.15
C GLU A 50 3.29 4.42 5.87
N PRO A 51 2.16 4.34 5.13
CA PRO A 51 0.82 4.44 5.72
C PRO A 51 0.56 3.39 6.81
N SER A 52 1.07 2.16 6.67
CA SER A 52 0.87 1.10 7.67
C SER A 52 1.54 1.39 9.02
N THR A 53 2.39 2.42 9.11
CA THR A 53 2.99 2.87 10.37
C THR A 53 2.25 4.04 11.01
N PHE A 54 1.31 4.66 10.31
CA PHE A 54 0.50 5.75 10.85
C PHE A 54 -0.53 5.20 11.86
N ARG A 55 -0.48 5.71 13.10
CA ARG A 55 -1.34 5.22 14.18
C ARG A 55 -2.82 5.64 14.03
N GLY A 56 -3.08 6.68 13.26
CA GLY A 56 -4.42 7.18 12.95
C GLY A 56 -5.04 6.56 11.69
N LEU A 57 -4.43 5.52 11.10
CA LEU A 57 -4.91 4.97 9.82
C LEU A 57 -6.33 4.42 9.89
N LEU A 58 -6.66 3.63 10.92
CA LEU A 58 -7.97 3.00 11.01
C LEU A 58 -9.12 4.02 11.15
N PRO A 59 -9.08 5.01 12.07
CA PRO A 59 -10.10 6.05 12.12
C PRO A 59 -10.15 6.88 10.83
N LEU A 60 -9.01 7.28 10.26
CA LEU A 60 -8.98 8.01 9.00
C LEU A 60 -9.59 7.19 7.85
N ALA A 61 -9.29 5.89 7.76
CA ALA A 61 -9.87 5.03 6.73
C ALA A 61 -11.40 4.96 6.83
N ARG A 62 -11.97 4.92 8.03
CA ARG A 62 -13.43 5.00 8.22
C ARG A 62 -14.01 6.27 7.62
N LEU A 63 -13.42 7.42 7.95
CA LEU A 63 -13.84 8.73 7.42
C LEU A 63 -13.73 8.80 5.90
N VAL A 64 -12.67 8.24 5.30
CA VAL A 64 -12.47 8.18 3.84
C VAL A 64 -13.55 7.32 3.17
N PHE A 65 -13.84 6.13 3.71
CA PHE A 65 -14.93 5.31 3.19
C PHE A 65 -16.29 6.00 3.31
N ASP A 66 -16.55 6.68 4.43
CA ASP A 66 -17.81 7.39 4.66
C ASP A 66 -17.94 8.60 3.71
N ALA A 67 -16.87 9.34 3.46
CA ALA A 67 -16.85 10.44 2.49
C ALA A 67 -17.12 9.94 1.06
N ARG A 68 -16.45 8.86 0.63
CA ARG A 68 -16.69 8.22 -0.67
C ARG A 68 -18.15 7.82 -0.85
N ASP A 69 -18.72 7.12 0.12
CA ASP A 69 -20.08 6.60 0.03
C ASP A 69 -21.13 7.73 0.10
N ALA A 70 -20.87 8.77 0.91
CA ALA A 70 -21.73 9.96 0.97
C ALA A 70 -21.74 10.75 -0.35
N ALA A 71 -20.62 10.73 -1.09
CA ALA A 71 -20.52 11.35 -2.42
C ALA A 71 -21.16 10.48 -3.54
N GLY A 72 -21.71 9.30 -3.23
CA GLY A 72 -22.27 8.39 -4.22
C GLY A 72 -21.24 7.64 -5.06
N LEU A 73 -19.97 7.65 -4.65
CA LEU A 73 -18.81 7.13 -5.39
C LEU A 73 -18.40 5.71 -4.94
N ALA A 74 -19.37 4.88 -4.55
CA ALA A 74 -19.12 3.51 -4.06
C ALA A 74 -18.37 2.62 -5.07
N GLY A 75 -18.38 2.98 -6.36
CA GLY A 75 -17.59 2.33 -7.41
C GLY A 75 -16.09 2.60 -7.34
N ALA A 76 -15.67 3.72 -6.75
CA ALA A 76 -14.27 4.04 -6.55
C ALA A 76 -13.68 3.19 -5.41
N ARG A 77 -12.56 2.51 -5.65
CA ARG A 77 -11.92 1.67 -4.63
C ARG A 77 -11.08 2.51 -3.69
N VAL A 78 -11.13 2.20 -2.40
CA VAL A 78 -10.15 2.74 -1.46
C VAL A 78 -8.98 1.78 -1.35
N ILE A 79 -7.77 2.25 -1.64
CA ILE A 79 -6.57 1.42 -1.65
C ILE A 79 -5.54 1.90 -0.63
N LEU A 80 -4.85 0.95 0.00
CA LEU A 80 -3.70 1.23 0.86
C LEU A 80 -2.44 0.72 0.15
N ILE A 81 -1.57 1.62 -0.28
CA ILE A 81 -0.26 1.27 -0.85
C ILE A 81 0.76 1.24 0.27
N THR A 82 1.37 0.09 0.54
CA THR A 82 2.27 -0.12 1.67
C THR A 82 3.50 -0.95 1.28
N ASN A 83 4.63 -0.65 1.92
CA ASN A 83 5.82 -1.49 1.83
C ASN A 83 5.76 -2.75 2.72
N GLY A 84 4.65 -2.99 3.38
CA GLY A 84 4.41 -4.17 4.20
C GLY A 84 5.07 -4.16 5.58
N SER A 85 5.89 -3.17 5.92
CA SER A 85 6.68 -3.18 7.16
C SER A 85 5.84 -3.10 8.44
N GLY A 86 4.70 -2.43 8.39
CA GLY A 86 3.80 -2.21 9.52
C GLY A 86 2.62 -3.18 9.63
N LEU A 87 2.43 -4.10 8.68
CA LEU A 87 1.22 -4.95 8.60
C LEU A 87 1.04 -5.94 9.77
N SER A 88 2.09 -6.21 10.54
CA SER A 88 2.00 -7.08 11.73
C SER A 88 1.30 -6.43 12.92
N ARG A 89 1.07 -5.11 12.89
CA ARG A 89 0.40 -4.39 13.98
C ARG A 89 -1.08 -4.80 14.07
N PRO A 90 -1.65 -4.93 15.29
CA PRO A 90 -3.05 -5.31 15.47
C PRO A 90 -4.03 -4.41 14.70
N GLU A 91 -3.82 -3.08 14.75
CA GLU A 91 -4.69 -2.10 14.09
C GLU A 91 -4.71 -2.29 12.56
N MET A 92 -3.63 -2.83 11.98
CA MET A 92 -3.57 -3.11 10.55
C MET A 92 -4.43 -4.31 10.14
N ARG A 93 -4.67 -5.24 11.05
CA ARG A 93 -5.62 -6.34 10.81
C ARG A 93 -7.06 -5.83 10.76
N GLU A 94 -7.43 -4.96 11.71
CA GLU A 94 -8.75 -4.32 11.73
C GLU A 94 -8.93 -3.41 10.50
N ALA A 95 -7.90 -2.66 10.12
CA ALA A 95 -7.93 -1.86 8.89
C ALA A 95 -8.13 -2.76 7.65
N HIS A 96 -7.46 -3.91 7.58
CA HIS A 96 -7.61 -4.84 6.46
C HIS A 96 -9.03 -5.42 6.38
N ASP A 97 -9.64 -5.74 7.53
CA ASP A 97 -11.05 -6.17 7.59
C ASP A 97 -12.00 -5.06 7.12
N LEU A 98 -11.77 -3.82 7.56
CA LEU A 98 -12.52 -2.66 7.12
C LEU A 98 -12.44 -2.49 5.59
N PHE A 99 -11.21 -2.49 5.03
CA PHE A 99 -11.01 -2.36 3.60
C PHE A 99 -11.74 -3.46 2.83
N ALA A 100 -11.57 -4.72 3.24
CA ALA A 100 -12.21 -5.86 2.60
C ALA A 100 -13.75 -5.75 2.64
N SER A 101 -14.32 -5.36 3.78
CA SER A 101 -15.78 -5.24 3.95
C SER A 101 -16.41 -4.07 3.18
N ARG A 102 -15.61 -3.04 2.85
CA ARG A 102 -16.06 -1.83 2.15
C ARG A 102 -15.56 -1.78 0.69
N GLY A 103 -15.13 -2.92 0.11
CA GLY A 103 -14.66 -2.99 -1.27
C GLY A 103 -13.27 -2.41 -1.53
N GLY A 104 -12.53 -2.05 -0.49
CA GLY A 104 -11.15 -1.57 -0.60
C GLY A 104 -10.13 -2.70 -0.71
N ARG A 105 -8.86 -2.33 -0.95
CA ARG A 105 -7.76 -3.31 -1.12
C ARG A 105 -6.46 -2.81 -0.51
N PHE A 106 -5.67 -3.76 -0.04
CA PHE A 106 -4.27 -3.53 0.28
C PHE A 106 -3.41 -3.85 -0.94
N TRP A 107 -2.60 -2.89 -1.34
CA TRP A 107 -1.57 -3.02 -2.35
C TRP A 107 -0.22 -3.07 -1.66
N ILE A 108 0.39 -4.25 -1.66
CA ILE A 108 1.61 -4.51 -0.87
C ILE A 108 2.79 -4.58 -1.82
N LYS A 109 3.80 -3.74 -1.56
CA LYS A 109 5.01 -3.71 -2.39
C LYS A 109 5.93 -4.87 -2.08
N LEU A 110 6.37 -5.56 -3.15
CA LEU A 110 7.42 -6.57 -3.11
C LEU A 110 8.34 -6.39 -4.32
N ASP A 111 9.34 -5.53 -4.17
CA ASP A 111 10.23 -5.10 -5.27
C ASP A 111 11.49 -6.01 -5.42
N ALA A 112 11.51 -7.17 -4.78
CA ALA A 112 12.66 -8.08 -4.77
C ALA A 112 12.24 -9.53 -4.45
N GLY A 113 13.07 -10.48 -4.87
CA GLY A 113 12.97 -11.90 -4.53
C GLY A 113 13.97 -12.37 -3.49
N THR A 114 15.08 -11.64 -3.34
CA THR A 114 16.18 -11.97 -2.41
C THR A 114 16.49 -10.83 -1.45
N GLU A 115 17.01 -11.16 -0.26
CA GLU A 115 17.42 -10.17 0.75
C GLU A 115 18.50 -9.20 0.21
N PRO A 116 19.57 -9.64 -0.48
CA PRO A 116 20.58 -8.73 -1.00
C PRO A 116 20.01 -7.70 -1.99
N PHE A 117 19.17 -8.14 -2.91
CA PHE A 117 18.55 -7.25 -3.90
C PHE A 117 17.54 -6.30 -3.23
N PHE A 118 16.74 -6.81 -2.29
CA PHE A 118 15.83 -5.99 -1.49
C PHE A 118 16.55 -4.85 -0.76
N ARG A 119 17.68 -5.13 -0.14
CA ARG A 119 18.47 -4.10 0.55
C ARG A 119 19.03 -3.06 -0.42
N ALA A 120 19.47 -3.49 -1.58
CA ALA A 120 20.01 -2.60 -2.61
C ALA A 120 18.93 -1.66 -3.19
N VAL A 121 17.74 -2.18 -3.47
CA VAL A 121 16.62 -1.43 -4.08
C VAL A 121 15.88 -0.59 -3.05
N CYS A 122 15.43 -1.20 -1.95
CA CYS A 122 14.55 -0.54 -0.99
C CYS A 122 15.29 0.32 0.04
N ARG A 123 16.61 0.15 0.18
CA ARG A 123 17.48 0.91 1.12
C ARG A 123 16.90 1.03 2.52
N THR A 124 16.33 -0.06 3.03
CA THR A 124 15.64 -0.12 4.31
C THR A 124 16.36 -1.04 5.30
N ALA A 125 16.19 -0.78 6.60
CA ALA A 125 16.64 -1.67 7.66
C ALA A 125 15.60 -2.75 8.03
N VAL A 126 14.42 -2.72 7.40
CA VAL A 126 13.38 -3.74 7.61
C VAL A 126 13.89 -5.06 7.00
N PRO A 127 13.91 -6.18 7.75
CA PRO A 127 14.29 -7.47 7.20
C PRO A 127 13.34 -7.91 6.08
N PHE A 128 13.89 -8.40 4.97
CA PHE A 128 13.10 -8.85 3.82
C PHE A 128 12.08 -9.94 4.19
N GLU A 129 12.52 -10.94 4.96
CA GLU A 129 11.66 -12.04 5.41
C GLU A 129 10.47 -11.55 6.27
N ARG A 130 10.63 -10.42 6.97
CA ARG A 130 9.51 -9.78 7.67
C ARG A 130 8.46 -9.23 6.71
N VAL A 131 8.89 -8.61 5.61
CA VAL A 131 7.97 -8.11 4.57
C VAL A 131 7.25 -9.28 3.91
N VAL A 132 7.98 -10.35 3.55
CA VAL A 132 7.40 -11.57 2.97
C VAL A 132 6.40 -12.24 3.92
N ALA A 133 6.74 -12.36 5.21
CA ALA A 133 5.85 -12.93 6.22
C ALA A 133 4.57 -12.08 6.41
N ASN A 134 4.71 -10.77 6.42
CA ASN A 134 3.59 -9.84 6.53
C ASN A 134 2.67 -9.91 5.30
N LEU A 135 3.24 -9.96 4.09
CA LEU A 135 2.49 -10.18 2.85
C LEU A 135 1.70 -11.49 2.92
N ALA A 136 2.36 -12.58 3.29
CA ALA A 136 1.71 -13.88 3.39
C ALA A 136 0.59 -13.91 4.45
N ALA A 137 0.78 -13.23 5.58
CA ALA A 137 -0.25 -13.12 6.61
C ALA A 137 -1.45 -12.29 6.13
N ALA A 138 -1.21 -11.16 5.47
CA ALA A 138 -2.26 -10.33 4.88
C ALA A 138 -3.03 -11.10 3.81
N ALA A 139 -2.34 -11.75 2.86
CA ALA A 139 -2.94 -12.52 1.78
C ALA A 139 -3.79 -13.70 2.24
N ARG A 140 -3.48 -14.29 3.42
CA ARG A 140 -4.33 -15.33 4.03
C ARG A 140 -5.60 -14.77 4.66
N ARG A 141 -5.58 -13.50 5.07
CA ARG A 141 -6.73 -12.86 5.72
C ARG A 141 -7.76 -12.40 4.69
N HIS A 142 -7.32 -11.66 3.67
CA HIS A 142 -8.14 -11.18 2.56
C HIS A 142 -7.30 -11.11 1.28
N PRO A 143 -7.91 -11.13 0.09
CA PRO A 143 -7.19 -10.93 -1.16
C PRO A 143 -6.40 -9.60 -1.16
N VAL A 144 -5.17 -9.65 -1.64
CA VAL A 144 -4.30 -8.47 -1.76
C VAL A 144 -3.80 -8.32 -3.19
N VAL A 145 -3.44 -7.09 -3.56
CA VAL A 145 -2.68 -6.83 -4.78
C VAL A 145 -1.20 -6.72 -4.41
N VAL A 146 -0.34 -7.42 -5.12
CA VAL A 146 1.11 -7.21 -5.01
C VAL A 146 1.53 -6.21 -6.06
N GLN A 147 2.27 -5.18 -5.66
CA GLN A 147 2.82 -4.18 -6.56
C GLN A 147 4.35 -4.29 -6.54
N SER A 148 4.98 -4.38 -7.71
CA SER A 148 6.42 -4.55 -7.84
C SER A 148 6.99 -3.62 -8.89
N MET A 149 7.99 -2.84 -8.48
CA MET A 149 8.73 -1.96 -9.37
C MET A 149 10.04 -2.64 -9.80
N PHE A 150 10.17 -2.90 -11.09
CA PHE A 150 11.42 -3.37 -11.69
C PHE A 150 11.99 -2.30 -12.61
N PHE A 151 13.16 -1.80 -12.26
CA PHE A 151 13.80 -0.72 -13.00
C PHE A 151 15.28 -1.02 -13.24
N ARG A 152 15.81 -0.36 -14.25
CA ARG A 152 17.26 -0.34 -14.50
C ARG A 152 17.86 0.91 -13.85
N SER A 153 18.96 0.74 -13.15
CA SER A 153 19.75 1.88 -12.66
C SER A 153 21.23 1.69 -13.01
N ASP A 154 21.99 2.79 -13.07
CA ASP A 154 23.43 2.72 -13.34
C ASP A 154 24.19 1.90 -12.28
N ALA A 155 23.71 1.94 -11.03
CA ALA A 155 24.37 1.24 -9.92
C ALA A 155 24.07 -0.26 -9.85
N LEU A 156 22.88 -0.70 -10.29
CA LEU A 156 22.41 -2.08 -10.10
C LEU A 156 22.17 -2.82 -11.41
N GLY A 157 22.13 -2.09 -12.54
CA GLY A 157 21.63 -2.66 -13.80
C GLY A 157 20.13 -2.93 -13.76
N ALA A 158 19.66 -3.81 -14.64
CA ALA A 158 18.31 -4.38 -14.56
C ALA A 158 18.30 -5.57 -13.57
N PRO A 159 17.15 -5.91 -12.97
CA PRO A 159 17.03 -7.12 -12.17
C PRO A 159 17.45 -8.35 -13.00
N PRO A 160 18.39 -9.16 -12.51
CA PRO A 160 18.82 -10.35 -13.25
C PRO A 160 17.73 -11.42 -13.25
N PRO A 161 17.72 -12.36 -14.24
CA PRO A 161 16.68 -13.37 -14.37
C PRO A 161 16.48 -14.24 -13.14
N GLU A 162 17.54 -14.55 -12.40
CA GLU A 162 17.48 -15.30 -11.13
C GLU A 162 16.75 -14.54 -10.03
N GLU A 163 16.87 -13.21 -9.98
CA GLU A 163 16.15 -12.36 -9.04
C GLU A 163 14.64 -12.34 -9.34
N VAL A 164 14.28 -12.21 -10.62
CA VAL A 164 12.89 -12.30 -11.08
C VAL A 164 12.30 -13.67 -10.76
N SER A 165 13.08 -14.74 -10.98
CA SER A 165 12.68 -16.11 -10.66
C SER A 165 12.48 -16.30 -9.15
N ALA A 166 13.37 -15.76 -8.32
CA ALA A 166 13.25 -15.79 -6.86
C ALA A 166 12.01 -15.02 -6.40
N TRP A 167 11.75 -13.82 -6.96
CA TRP A 167 10.54 -13.04 -6.68
C TRP A 167 9.27 -13.83 -7.04
N ALA A 168 9.19 -14.42 -8.22
CA ALA A 168 8.05 -15.24 -8.63
C ALA A 168 7.85 -16.45 -7.70
N ALA A 169 8.94 -17.08 -7.25
CA ALA A 169 8.89 -18.18 -6.29
C ALA A 169 8.33 -17.76 -4.92
N ARG A 170 8.62 -16.52 -4.46
CA ARG A 170 8.02 -15.95 -3.24
C ARG A 170 6.51 -15.82 -3.38
N LEU A 171 6.02 -15.25 -4.48
CA LEU A 171 4.59 -15.11 -4.74
C LEU A 171 3.89 -16.48 -4.82
N ALA A 172 4.48 -17.41 -5.55
CA ALA A 172 3.97 -18.79 -5.62
C ALA A 172 3.92 -19.45 -4.23
N ALA A 173 4.90 -19.18 -3.35
CA ALA A 173 4.91 -19.71 -1.99
C ALA A 173 3.80 -19.10 -1.13
N VAL A 174 3.46 -17.81 -1.32
CA VAL A 174 2.30 -17.17 -0.66
C VAL A 174 1.01 -17.90 -1.02
N VAL A 175 0.79 -18.15 -2.32
CA VAL A 175 -0.42 -18.84 -2.81
C VAL A 175 -0.47 -20.27 -2.32
N ARG A 176 0.62 -21.03 -2.42
CA ARG A 176 0.67 -22.43 -1.92
C ARG A 176 0.37 -22.56 -0.43
N ARG A 177 0.62 -21.50 0.35
CA ARG A 177 0.33 -21.45 1.80
C ARG A 177 -1.06 -20.88 2.12
N GLY A 178 -1.95 -20.85 1.14
CA GLY A 178 -3.34 -20.41 1.30
C GLY A 178 -3.55 -18.89 1.24
N GLY A 179 -2.55 -18.13 0.77
CA GLY A 179 -2.73 -16.70 0.52
C GLY A 179 -3.46 -16.46 -0.80
N SER A 180 -4.28 -15.42 -0.85
CA SER A 180 -5.01 -14.97 -2.04
C SER A 180 -4.38 -13.70 -2.62
N LEU A 181 -3.90 -13.79 -3.85
CA LEU A 181 -3.42 -12.66 -4.63
C LEU A 181 -4.47 -12.33 -5.68
N GLU A 182 -5.10 -11.15 -5.58
CA GLU A 182 -6.09 -10.70 -6.57
C GLU A 182 -5.40 -10.30 -7.89
N ALA A 183 -4.27 -9.64 -7.78
CA ALA A 183 -3.46 -9.25 -8.91
C ALA A 183 -1.98 -9.10 -8.51
N VAL A 184 -1.13 -9.16 -9.51
CA VAL A 184 0.28 -8.77 -9.41
C VAL A 184 0.54 -7.71 -10.47
N GLN A 185 0.84 -6.49 -10.02
CA GLN A 185 1.16 -5.36 -10.89
C GLN A 185 2.66 -5.19 -10.94
N VAL A 186 3.22 -5.26 -12.14
CA VAL A 186 4.64 -4.96 -12.40
C VAL A 186 4.71 -3.67 -13.21
N TYR A 187 5.55 -2.75 -12.76
CA TYR A 187 5.79 -1.48 -13.45
C TYR A 187 7.27 -1.09 -13.40
N THR A 188 7.67 -0.17 -14.26
CA THR A 188 9.06 0.30 -14.43
C THR A 188 9.14 1.80 -14.22
#